data_98e5d012c404ff49d4c11645e7a7734f
#
_entry.id   98e5d012c404ff49d4c11645e7a7734f
#
_cell.length_a   1.000
_cell.length_b   1.000
_cell.length_c   1.000
_cell.angle_alpha   90.00
_cell.angle_beta   90.00
_cell.angle_gamma   90.00
#
_symmetry.space_group_name_H-M   'P 1'
#
loop_
_entity.id
_entity.type
_entity.pdbx_description
1 polymer ?
#
loop_
_entity_poly.entity_id
_entity_poly.type
_entity_poly.pdbx_seq_one_letter_code
_entity_poly.pdbx_strand_id
1 'polypeptide(L)'
;MKSILGIGNALTDILAILPDDSFLEKYHLPKGSMQHVDMETGDQIWAALKEVGVKYVPGGSAANTITCTSIFGMPSGYIGKIGNDELGHLFKSTMEQYGVNAQLLLGTKSSGRCMVFITGANAERTFADYMGATLELGPDDLSPEQFEGYDYFHIEGYLVQNQELISKAVQLAKAAGCIISIDMASYNVVESNGAFFHNLVDKYVDIVFANESESRAFTKLQEPMEALEEISKHCRIAVVKVGKDGSWVQSGNERHFIEPWPAATIDATGAGDTYAAGFLFAHSLGMPLRVCGEIGSIIAAKVVEVVGTKIDIPRWRAAKQEIRELIIQNSSVPDPTSAD
;
A
#
# COMPACT_ATOMS: atom_id res chain seq x y z
N MET A 1 2.08 21.14 7.22
CA MET A 1 1.53 19.98 6.48
C MET A 1 1.43 18.85 7.47
N LYS A 2 0.35 18.09 7.47
CA LYS A 2 0.17 16.93 8.33
C LYS A 2 1.14 15.82 7.93
N SER A 3 1.46 14.93 8.88
CA SER A 3 2.45 13.86 8.74
C SER A 3 1.79 12.49 8.80
N ILE A 4 2.43 11.45 8.23
CA ILE A 4 1.90 10.09 8.18
C ILE A 4 2.97 9.07 8.62
N LEU A 5 2.55 8.11 9.44
CA LEU A 5 3.31 6.92 9.81
C LEU A 5 2.64 5.69 9.20
N GLY A 6 3.39 4.82 8.56
CA GLY A 6 2.91 3.53 8.09
C GLY A 6 3.52 2.37 8.86
N ILE A 7 2.80 1.25 8.91
CA ILE A 7 3.32 -0.03 9.40
C ILE A 7 3.02 -1.12 8.38
N GLY A 8 4.01 -1.93 8.03
CA GLY A 8 3.85 -2.97 7.01
C GLY A 8 5.01 -3.96 6.94
N ASN A 9 4.86 -4.90 6.02
CA ASN A 9 5.90 -5.86 5.69
C ASN A 9 7.00 -5.20 4.84
N ALA A 10 8.21 -5.16 5.36
CA ALA A 10 9.38 -4.64 4.65
C ALA A 10 9.90 -5.68 3.64
N LEU A 11 9.26 -5.76 2.48
CA LEU A 11 9.58 -6.71 1.41
C LEU A 11 10.40 -6.04 0.30
N THR A 12 11.33 -6.78 -0.28
CA THR A 12 11.99 -6.37 -1.52
C THR A 12 11.52 -7.26 -2.66
N ASP A 13 10.91 -6.66 -3.67
CA ASP A 13 10.51 -7.36 -4.90
C ASP A 13 11.76 -7.60 -5.76
N ILE A 14 11.94 -8.85 -6.19
CA ILE A 14 13.02 -9.30 -7.07
C ILE A 14 12.37 -9.72 -8.40
N LEU A 15 12.40 -8.82 -9.38
CA LEU A 15 11.76 -9.06 -10.67
C LEU A 15 12.73 -9.72 -11.64
N ALA A 16 12.34 -10.87 -12.19
CA ALA A 16 13.06 -11.62 -13.19
C ALA A 16 12.19 -11.83 -14.43
N ILE A 17 12.71 -11.47 -15.61
CA ILE A 17 12.09 -11.82 -16.89
C ILE A 17 12.76 -13.10 -17.39
N LEU A 18 11.99 -14.17 -17.46
CA LEU A 18 12.46 -15.48 -17.84
C LEU A 18 12.10 -15.81 -19.30
N PRO A 19 12.97 -16.51 -20.04
CA PRO A 19 12.71 -16.84 -21.43
C PRO A 19 11.57 -17.85 -21.60
N ASP A 20 11.35 -18.72 -20.62
CA ASP A 20 10.32 -19.76 -20.60
C ASP A 20 9.95 -20.18 -19.18
N ASP A 21 9.13 -21.23 -19.05
CA ASP A 21 8.62 -21.72 -17.77
C ASP A 21 9.55 -22.74 -17.07
N SER A 22 10.67 -23.12 -17.65
CA SER A 22 11.58 -24.16 -17.11
C SER A 22 12.07 -23.85 -15.69
N PHE A 23 12.27 -22.58 -15.39
CA PHE A 23 12.63 -22.12 -14.04
C PHE A 23 11.50 -22.39 -13.04
N LEU A 24 10.25 -22.11 -13.43
CA LEU A 24 9.08 -22.35 -12.57
C LEU A 24 8.90 -23.85 -12.30
N GLU A 25 9.08 -24.68 -13.34
CA GLU A 25 8.99 -26.14 -13.24
C GLU A 25 10.07 -26.70 -12.28
N LYS A 26 11.31 -26.20 -12.40
CA LYS A 26 12.44 -26.60 -11.55
C LYS A 26 12.16 -26.38 -10.05
N TYR A 27 11.47 -25.30 -9.69
CA TYR A 27 11.17 -24.96 -8.30
C TYR A 27 9.72 -25.28 -7.91
N HIS A 28 8.99 -26.03 -8.74
CA HIS A 28 7.60 -26.44 -8.50
C HIS A 28 6.65 -25.26 -8.20
N LEU A 29 6.85 -24.14 -8.91
CA LEU A 29 6.03 -22.96 -8.77
C LEU A 29 4.91 -22.99 -9.84
N PRO A 30 3.63 -23.18 -9.45
CA PRO A 30 2.55 -23.16 -10.42
C PRO A 30 2.45 -21.79 -11.09
N LYS A 31 2.46 -21.77 -12.42
CA LYS A 31 2.39 -20.55 -13.21
C LYS A 31 1.16 -19.74 -12.85
N GLY A 32 1.33 -18.42 -12.72
CA GLY A 32 0.26 -17.49 -12.34
C GLY A 32 -0.14 -17.52 -10.87
N SER A 33 0.58 -18.30 -10.04
CA SER A 33 0.28 -18.40 -8.60
C SER A 33 1.20 -17.57 -7.73
N MET A 34 0.79 -17.38 -6.47
CA MET A 34 1.63 -16.88 -5.38
C MET A 34 1.85 -18.01 -4.38
N GLN A 35 3.12 -18.32 -4.08
CA GLN A 35 3.51 -19.37 -3.16
C GLN A 35 4.38 -18.77 -2.05
N HIS A 36 4.06 -19.12 -0.80
CA HIS A 36 4.98 -18.87 0.30
C HIS A 36 6.03 -19.97 0.34
N VAL A 37 7.30 -19.59 0.36
CA VAL A 37 8.44 -20.51 0.41
C VAL A 37 9.19 -20.38 1.73
N ASP A 38 9.82 -21.47 2.16
CA ASP A 38 10.71 -21.46 3.31
C ASP A 38 12.06 -20.78 2.97
N MET A 39 12.90 -20.62 3.99
CA MET A 39 14.20 -19.96 3.85
C MET A 39 15.10 -20.68 2.85
N GLU A 40 15.18 -22.01 2.93
CA GLU A 40 16.06 -22.80 2.08
C GLU A 40 15.67 -22.70 0.60
N THR A 41 14.38 -22.90 0.30
CA THR A 41 13.83 -22.74 -1.05
C THR A 41 13.99 -21.30 -1.55
N GLY A 42 13.69 -20.31 -0.72
CA GLY A 42 13.84 -18.90 -1.07
C GLY A 42 15.29 -18.51 -1.37
N ASP A 43 16.27 -19.05 -0.61
CA ASP A 43 17.68 -18.78 -0.85
C ASP A 43 18.18 -19.47 -2.13
N GLN A 44 17.75 -20.70 -2.41
CA GLN A 44 18.07 -21.41 -3.65
C GLN A 44 17.53 -20.67 -4.88
N ILE A 45 16.28 -20.24 -4.83
CA ILE A 45 15.65 -19.46 -5.92
C ILE A 45 16.39 -18.15 -6.12
N TRP A 46 16.63 -17.39 -5.05
CA TRP A 46 17.32 -16.10 -5.12
C TRP A 46 18.74 -16.22 -5.66
N ALA A 47 19.50 -17.23 -5.21
CA ALA A 47 20.84 -17.50 -5.74
C ALA A 47 20.82 -17.77 -7.25
N ALA A 48 19.85 -18.57 -7.72
CA ALA A 48 19.70 -18.87 -9.14
C ALA A 48 19.28 -17.62 -9.96
N LEU A 49 18.48 -16.73 -9.38
CA LEU A 49 18.06 -15.49 -10.04
C LEU A 49 19.19 -14.47 -10.22
N LYS A 50 20.19 -14.45 -9.35
CA LYS A 50 21.36 -13.58 -9.49
C LYS A 50 22.13 -13.81 -10.81
N GLU A 51 22.06 -15.03 -11.35
CA GLU A 51 22.71 -15.38 -12.62
C GLU A 51 21.90 -14.95 -13.86
N VAL A 52 20.60 -14.70 -13.71
CA VAL A 52 19.69 -14.37 -14.82
C VAL A 52 19.60 -12.86 -15.06
N GLY A 53 19.99 -12.06 -14.08
CA GLY A 53 19.82 -10.61 -14.08
C GLY A 53 18.44 -10.20 -13.59
N VAL A 54 18.40 -9.51 -12.47
CA VAL A 54 17.17 -9.12 -11.76
C VAL A 54 17.12 -7.63 -11.49
N LYS A 55 15.90 -7.12 -11.33
CA LYS A 55 15.65 -5.77 -10.83
C LYS A 55 15.15 -5.87 -9.40
N TYR A 56 15.80 -5.18 -8.48
CA TYR A 56 15.36 -5.07 -7.09
C TYR A 56 14.51 -3.81 -6.93
N VAL A 57 13.35 -3.95 -6.31
CA VAL A 57 12.44 -2.84 -6.01
C VAL A 57 11.94 -3.02 -4.57
N PRO A 58 12.30 -2.14 -3.63
CA PRO A 58 11.64 -2.14 -2.32
C PRO A 58 10.13 -2.01 -2.50
N GLY A 59 9.38 -2.90 -1.86
CA GLY A 59 7.95 -3.09 -2.00
C GLY A 59 7.29 -3.26 -0.63
N GLY A 60 6.12 -3.89 -0.62
CA GLY A 60 5.22 -3.92 0.52
C GLY A 60 4.16 -2.82 0.42
N SER A 61 2.89 -3.18 0.69
CA SER A 61 1.75 -2.29 0.45
C SER A 61 1.88 -0.95 1.18
N ALA A 62 2.07 -0.97 2.51
CA ALA A 62 2.26 0.26 3.26
C ALA A 62 3.54 1.01 2.88
N ALA A 63 4.63 0.31 2.53
CA ALA A 63 5.87 0.96 2.09
C ALA A 63 5.67 1.72 0.78
N ASN A 64 4.90 1.17 -0.16
CA ASN A 64 4.52 1.85 -1.41
C ASN A 64 3.68 3.10 -1.12
N THR A 65 2.67 2.99 -0.26
CA THR A 65 1.82 4.10 0.16
C THR A 65 2.65 5.22 0.80
N ILE A 66 3.50 4.89 1.77
CA ILE A 66 4.31 5.86 2.52
C ILE A 66 5.39 6.52 1.65
N THR A 67 6.04 5.74 0.78
CA THR A 67 7.00 6.31 -0.18
C THR A 67 6.31 7.30 -1.12
N CYS A 68 5.13 6.95 -1.60
CA CYS A 68 4.34 7.81 -2.48
C CYS A 68 3.92 9.11 -1.78
N THR A 69 3.42 9.08 -0.53
CA THR A 69 3.09 10.28 0.25
C THR A 69 4.31 11.18 0.46
N SER A 70 5.48 10.59 0.72
CA SER A 70 6.73 11.32 0.88
C SER A 70 7.14 12.05 -0.42
N ILE A 71 6.99 11.42 -1.59
CA ILE A 71 7.28 12.04 -2.90
C ILE A 71 6.41 13.30 -3.14
N PHE A 72 5.20 13.34 -2.58
CA PHE A 72 4.33 14.54 -2.59
C PHE A 72 4.69 15.58 -1.52
N GLY A 73 5.70 15.31 -0.69
CA GLY A 73 6.18 16.23 0.34
C GLY A 73 5.45 16.11 1.68
N MET A 74 4.62 15.10 1.88
CA MET A 74 4.03 14.81 3.20
C MET A 74 5.12 14.18 4.10
N PRO A 75 5.45 14.74 5.28
CA PRO A 75 6.39 14.13 6.20
C PRO A 75 5.95 12.72 6.54
N SER A 76 6.77 11.73 6.22
CA SER A 76 6.38 10.32 6.24
C SER A 76 7.34 9.48 7.05
N GLY A 77 6.81 8.57 7.87
CA GLY A 77 7.55 7.57 8.63
C GLY A 77 7.07 6.16 8.32
N TYR A 78 7.90 5.17 8.54
CA TYR A 78 7.56 3.77 8.28
C TYR A 78 8.15 2.85 9.34
N ILE A 79 7.30 1.99 9.94
CA ILE A 79 7.69 0.93 10.86
C ILE A 79 7.67 -0.40 10.13
N GLY A 80 8.76 -1.15 10.23
CA GLY A 80 8.90 -2.49 9.67
C GLY A 80 10.08 -3.23 10.26
N LYS A 81 10.28 -4.49 9.87
CA LYS A 81 11.40 -5.29 10.35
C LYS A 81 12.14 -5.93 9.18
N ILE A 82 13.45 -5.81 9.18
CA ILE A 82 14.36 -6.27 8.13
C ILE A 82 15.45 -7.16 8.73
N GLY A 83 16.09 -7.97 7.90
CA GLY A 83 17.32 -8.66 8.25
C GLY A 83 18.53 -7.73 8.16
N ASN A 84 19.63 -8.12 8.80
CA ASN A 84 20.91 -7.43 8.65
C ASN A 84 21.65 -7.96 7.40
N ASP A 85 21.10 -7.69 6.22
CA ASP A 85 21.58 -8.20 4.94
C ASP A 85 21.46 -7.15 3.81
N GLU A 86 21.89 -7.53 2.61
CA GLU A 86 21.90 -6.66 1.42
C GLU A 86 20.50 -6.10 1.09
N LEU A 87 19.46 -6.95 1.17
CA LEU A 87 18.09 -6.53 0.86
C LEU A 87 17.53 -5.58 1.92
N GLY A 88 17.81 -5.83 3.20
CA GLY A 88 17.40 -4.93 4.29
C GLY A 88 18.07 -3.56 4.19
N HIS A 89 19.36 -3.53 3.87
CA HIS A 89 20.08 -2.27 3.65
C HIS A 89 19.56 -1.54 2.41
N LEU A 90 19.26 -2.25 1.32
CA LEU A 90 18.65 -1.68 0.12
C LEU A 90 17.27 -1.08 0.42
N PHE A 91 16.42 -1.82 1.15
CA PHE A 91 15.10 -1.34 1.55
C PHE A 91 15.22 -0.04 2.34
N LYS A 92 16.04 -0.04 3.39
CA LYS A 92 16.27 1.14 4.24
C LYS A 92 16.75 2.34 3.43
N SER A 93 17.86 2.17 2.71
CA SER A 93 18.47 3.27 1.94
C SER A 93 17.53 3.84 0.87
N THR A 94 16.69 2.99 0.26
CA THR A 94 15.70 3.45 -0.71
C THR A 94 14.60 4.28 -0.05
N MET A 95 14.06 3.85 1.09
CA MET A 95 13.06 4.64 1.82
C MET A 95 13.62 5.99 2.26
N GLU A 96 14.85 6.01 2.81
CA GLU A 96 15.54 7.23 3.21
C GLU A 96 15.81 8.16 2.02
N GLN A 97 16.16 7.61 0.85
CA GLN A 97 16.35 8.38 -0.40
C GLN A 97 15.07 9.10 -0.84
N TYR A 98 13.89 8.51 -0.58
CA TYR A 98 12.61 9.15 -0.83
C TYR A 98 12.17 10.08 0.32
N GLY A 99 13.00 10.29 1.35
CA GLY A 99 12.71 11.18 2.47
C GLY A 99 11.82 10.59 3.56
N VAL A 100 11.64 9.26 3.57
CA VAL A 100 10.89 8.57 4.62
C VAL A 100 11.76 8.36 5.85
N ASN A 101 11.25 8.71 7.04
CA ASN A 101 11.85 8.32 8.32
C ASN A 101 11.66 6.82 8.54
N ALA A 102 12.63 6.02 8.11
CA ALA A 102 12.56 4.57 8.13
C ALA A 102 12.89 4.03 9.54
N GLN A 103 11.87 3.82 10.36
CA GLN A 103 11.97 3.22 11.70
C GLN A 103 12.04 1.69 11.59
N LEU A 104 13.12 1.18 11.02
CA LEU A 104 13.30 -0.24 10.75
C LEU A 104 14.04 -0.93 11.89
N LEU A 105 13.42 -2.01 12.40
CA LEU A 105 14.01 -2.88 13.40
C LEU A 105 14.78 -4.01 12.71
N LEU A 106 15.79 -4.55 13.40
CA LEU A 106 16.55 -5.68 12.93
C LEU A 106 15.97 -6.98 13.49
N GLY A 107 15.65 -7.91 12.61
CA GLY A 107 15.28 -9.27 12.93
C GLY A 107 16.49 -10.21 12.97
N THR A 108 16.24 -11.45 13.35
CA THR A 108 17.25 -12.54 13.38
C THR A 108 17.31 -13.29 12.05
N LYS A 109 16.22 -13.28 11.28
CA LYS A 109 16.12 -13.88 9.94
C LYS A 109 16.60 -12.90 8.87
N SER A 110 16.86 -13.44 7.66
CA SER A 110 17.10 -12.59 6.48
C SER A 110 15.86 -11.78 6.11
N SER A 111 16.08 -10.67 5.39
CA SER A 111 15.02 -9.77 4.95
C SER A 111 13.98 -10.49 4.10
N GLY A 112 12.74 -10.03 4.21
CA GLY A 112 11.64 -10.50 3.39
C GLY A 112 11.83 -10.13 1.91
N ARG A 113 11.45 -11.03 1.01
CA ARG A 113 11.55 -10.85 -0.44
C ARG A 113 10.41 -11.50 -1.18
N CYS A 114 9.92 -10.82 -2.19
CA CYS A 114 8.95 -11.33 -3.14
C CYS A 114 9.65 -11.55 -4.48
N MET A 115 9.86 -12.80 -4.88
CA MET A 115 10.47 -13.13 -6.16
C MET A 115 9.38 -13.21 -7.22
N VAL A 116 9.43 -12.30 -8.19
CA VAL A 116 8.42 -12.12 -9.23
C VAL A 116 8.98 -12.60 -10.57
N PHE A 117 8.41 -13.66 -11.09
CA PHE A 117 8.79 -14.25 -12.37
C PHE A 117 7.81 -13.81 -13.45
N ILE A 118 8.33 -13.24 -14.51
CA ILE A 118 7.56 -12.80 -15.67
C ILE A 118 7.91 -13.74 -16.82
N THR A 119 6.95 -14.54 -17.28
CA THR A 119 7.14 -15.54 -18.33
C THR A 119 6.12 -15.40 -19.46
N GLY A 120 6.53 -15.86 -20.66
CA GLY A 120 5.67 -15.94 -21.84
C GLY A 120 5.31 -14.59 -22.47
N ALA A 121 4.65 -14.67 -23.64
CA ALA A 121 4.29 -13.51 -24.45
C ALA A 121 3.25 -12.59 -23.76
N ASN A 122 2.48 -13.11 -22.82
CA ASN A 122 1.44 -12.36 -22.10
C ASN A 122 1.99 -11.75 -20.81
N ALA A 123 3.31 -11.83 -20.53
CA ALA A 123 3.96 -11.33 -19.32
C ALA A 123 3.27 -11.83 -18.03
N GLU A 124 2.87 -13.11 -18.02
CA GLU A 124 2.22 -13.73 -16.87
C GLU A 124 3.17 -13.76 -15.67
N ARG A 125 2.65 -13.47 -14.48
CA ARG A 125 3.43 -13.36 -13.26
C ARG A 125 3.19 -14.53 -12.34
N THR A 126 4.29 -15.05 -11.81
CA THR A 126 4.32 -16.05 -10.75
C THR A 126 5.14 -15.50 -9.60
N PHE A 127 4.73 -15.77 -8.37
CA PHE A 127 5.36 -15.20 -7.18
C PHE A 127 5.83 -16.30 -6.24
N ALA A 128 7.02 -16.09 -5.66
CA ALA A 128 7.51 -16.89 -4.54
C ALA A 128 7.94 -15.94 -3.42
N ASP A 129 7.20 -15.96 -2.31
CA ASP A 129 7.38 -15.05 -1.20
C ASP A 129 8.08 -15.70 -0.02
N TYR A 130 9.23 -15.18 0.35
CA TYR A 130 9.86 -15.46 1.62
C TYR A 130 9.69 -14.27 2.55
N MET A 131 8.92 -14.45 3.60
CA MET A 131 8.58 -13.37 4.52
C MET A 131 9.71 -12.99 5.49
N GLY A 132 10.56 -13.93 5.87
CA GLY A 132 11.78 -13.69 6.66
C GLY A 132 11.57 -12.87 7.92
N ALA A 133 12.39 -11.84 8.09
CA ALA A 133 12.39 -10.96 9.26
C ALA A 133 11.09 -10.16 9.42
N THR A 134 10.27 -10.00 8.38
CA THR A 134 9.02 -9.26 8.50
C THR A 134 8.06 -9.91 9.49
N LEU A 135 8.05 -11.25 9.57
CA LEU A 135 7.22 -12.00 10.51
C LEU A 135 7.70 -11.92 11.97
N GLU A 136 8.88 -11.38 12.19
CA GLU A 136 9.41 -11.17 13.55
C GLU A 136 8.97 -9.82 14.14
N LEU A 137 8.26 -8.98 13.37
CA LEU A 137 7.67 -7.74 13.89
C LEU A 137 6.55 -8.10 14.86
N GLY A 138 6.72 -7.73 16.12
CA GLY A 138 5.80 -8.06 17.20
C GLY A 138 5.38 -6.86 18.04
N PRO A 139 4.46 -7.03 18.99
CA PRO A 139 3.98 -5.94 19.84
C PRO A 139 5.07 -5.33 20.71
N ASP A 140 6.09 -6.11 21.10
CA ASP A 140 7.20 -5.62 21.91
C ASP A 140 8.17 -4.70 21.15
N ASP A 141 8.10 -4.71 19.83
CA ASP A 141 8.85 -3.82 18.95
C ASP A 141 8.25 -2.40 18.88
N LEU A 142 7.05 -2.20 19.44
CA LEU A 142 6.33 -0.93 19.38
C LEU A 142 6.41 -0.15 20.69
N SER A 143 6.76 1.14 20.57
CA SER A 143 6.78 2.09 21.66
C SER A 143 6.02 3.38 21.32
N PRO A 144 5.53 4.15 22.33
CA PRO A 144 4.81 5.41 22.10
C PRO A 144 5.59 6.43 21.27
N GLU A 145 6.90 6.50 21.44
CA GLU A 145 7.80 7.47 20.81
C GLU A 145 7.79 7.34 19.28
N GLN A 146 7.55 6.14 18.77
CA GLN A 146 7.46 5.89 17.31
C GLN A 146 6.27 6.59 16.65
N PHE A 147 5.22 6.87 17.43
CA PHE A 147 3.97 7.48 16.95
C PHE A 147 3.90 9.00 17.20
N GLU A 148 4.81 9.55 18.02
CA GLU A 148 4.81 10.97 18.36
C GLU A 148 5.03 11.86 17.13
N GLY A 149 4.21 12.91 17.02
CA GLY A 149 4.32 13.91 15.95
C GLY A 149 3.73 13.49 14.61
N TYR A 150 3.07 12.31 14.53
CA TYR A 150 2.32 11.90 13.35
C TYR A 150 0.82 12.20 13.49
N ASP A 151 0.21 12.72 12.42
CA ASP A 151 -1.23 13.01 12.33
C ASP A 151 -2.03 11.83 11.79
N TYR A 152 -1.40 10.97 10.99
CA TYR A 152 -2.00 9.78 10.38
C TYR A 152 -1.20 8.54 10.72
N PHE A 153 -1.92 7.42 10.84
CA PHE A 153 -1.33 6.09 10.94
C PHE A 153 -1.98 5.17 9.90
N HIS A 154 -1.17 4.64 8.97
CA HIS A 154 -1.63 3.76 7.89
C HIS A 154 -1.18 2.32 8.12
N ILE A 155 -2.13 1.40 8.07
CA ILE A 155 -1.92 -0.03 8.35
C ILE A 155 -2.00 -0.83 7.07
N GLU A 156 -1.00 -1.68 6.84
CA GLU A 156 -1.06 -2.75 5.86
C GLU A 156 -1.94 -3.89 6.39
N GLY A 157 -3.03 -4.20 5.71
CA GLY A 157 -4.00 -5.20 6.15
C GLY A 157 -3.42 -6.62 6.28
N TYR A 158 -2.34 -6.95 5.57
CA TYR A 158 -1.65 -8.23 5.76
C TYR A 158 -1.16 -8.47 7.20
N LEU A 159 -0.84 -7.40 7.94
CA LEU A 159 -0.39 -7.49 9.33
C LEU A 159 -1.50 -7.88 10.31
N VAL A 160 -2.77 -7.84 9.91
CA VAL A 160 -3.91 -8.28 10.74
C VAL A 160 -3.81 -9.74 11.17
N GLN A 161 -3.02 -10.54 10.45
CA GLN A 161 -2.67 -11.90 10.86
C GLN A 161 -1.93 -11.96 12.20
N ASN A 162 -1.21 -10.88 12.58
CA ASN A 162 -0.65 -10.70 13.92
C ASN A 162 -1.55 -9.73 14.72
N GLN A 163 -2.62 -10.27 15.30
CA GLN A 163 -3.66 -9.49 15.99
C GLN A 163 -3.11 -8.73 17.21
N GLU A 164 -2.11 -9.27 17.90
CA GLU A 164 -1.48 -8.62 19.06
C GLU A 164 -0.68 -7.39 18.62
N LEU A 165 0.10 -7.51 17.55
CA LEU A 165 0.84 -6.40 16.96
C LEU A 165 -0.12 -5.25 16.58
N ILE A 166 -1.16 -5.57 15.82
CA ILE A 166 -2.10 -4.55 15.33
C ILE A 166 -2.91 -3.93 16.47
N SER A 167 -3.34 -4.74 17.46
CA SER A 167 -4.02 -4.23 18.64
C SER A 167 -3.16 -3.23 19.41
N LYS A 168 -1.87 -3.50 19.57
CA LYS A 168 -0.91 -2.58 20.20
C LYS A 168 -0.71 -1.32 19.35
N ALA A 169 -0.50 -1.49 18.05
CA ALA A 169 -0.24 -0.37 17.13
C ALA A 169 -1.40 0.64 17.11
N VAL A 170 -2.65 0.17 17.00
CA VAL A 170 -3.82 1.08 16.97
C VAL A 170 -4.06 1.78 18.31
N GLN A 171 -3.73 1.13 19.44
CA GLN A 171 -3.83 1.77 20.76
C GLN A 171 -2.79 2.90 20.89
N LEU A 172 -1.56 2.67 20.44
CA LEU A 172 -0.51 3.69 20.45
C LEU A 172 -0.83 4.85 19.51
N ALA A 173 -1.27 4.53 18.27
CA ALA A 173 -1.68 5.55 17.30
C ALA A 173 -2.87 6.39 17.82
N LYS A 174 -3.86 5.77 18.46
CA LYS A 174 -5.00 6.47 19.04
C LYS A 174 -4.58 7.35 20.22
N ALA A 175 -3.67 6.86 21.07
CA ALA A 175 -3.11 7.64 22.18
C ALA A 175 -2.29 8.86 21.69
N ALA A 176 -1.62 8.74 20.55
CA ALA A 176 -0.93 9.83 19.87
C ALA A 176 -1.88 10.80 19.12
N GLY A 177 -3.19 10.49 19.03
CA GLY A 177 -4.18 11.31 18.34
C GLY A 177 -4.20 11.16 16.82
N CYS A 178 -3.62 10.09 16.27
CA CYS A 178 -3.60 9.84 14.84
C CYS A 178 -5.00 9.53 14.27
N ILE A 179 -5.23 9.99 13.04
CA ILE A 179 -6.28 9.45 12.16
C ILE A 179 -5.77 8.11 11.63
N ILE A 180 -6.52 7.04 11.87
CA ILE A 180 -6.08 5.68 11.53
C ILE A 180 -6.72 5.23 10.22
N SER A 181 -5.90 4.81 9.27
CA SER A 181 -6.34 4.22 8.00
C SER A 181 -5.82 2.80 7.81
N ILE A 182 -6.60 1.97 7.12
CA ILE A 182 -6.21 0.61 6.76
C ILE A 182 -6.54 0.34 5.28
N ASP A 183 -5.61 -0.31 4.56
CA ASP A 183 -5.93 -1.03 3.32
C ASP A 183 -6.20 -2.49 3.66
N MET A 184 -7.30 -3.05 3.19
CA MET A 184 -7.70 -4.43 3.53
C MET A 184 -6.81 -5.50 2.90
N ALA A 185 -5.93 -5.13 1.98
CA ALA A 185 -4.86 -5.90 1.37
C ALA A 185 -5.31 -7.10 0.52
N SER A 186 -6.11 -8.02 1.06
CA SER A 186 -6.52 -9.24 0.35
C SER A 186 -7.81 -9.82 0.94
N TYR A 187 -8.71 -10.30 0.07
CA TYR A 187 -9.95 -10.96 0.49
C TYR A 187 -9.71 -12.18 1.37
N ASN A 188 -8.64 -12.96 1.13
CA ASN A 188 -8.29 -14.11 1.94
C ASN A 188 -7.94 -13.71 3.39
N VAL A 189 -7.21 -12.61 3.55
CA VAL A 189 -6.85 -12.09 4.88
C VAL A 189 -8.09 -11.59 5.60
N VAL A 190 -8.99 -10.89 4.89
CA VAL A 190 -10.27 -10.43 5.45
C VAL A 190 -11.14 -11.59 5.88
N GLU A 191 -11.29 -12.64 5.05
CA GLU A 191 -12.10 -13.81 5.38
C GLU A 191 -11.55 -14.58 6.58
N SER A 192 -10.24 -14.79 6.62
CA SER A 192 -9.60 -15.54 7.70
C SER A 192 -9.59 -14.80 9.04
N ASN A 193 -9.72 -13.46 9.02
CA ASN A 193 -9.66 -12.62 10.23
C ASN A 193 -10.91 -11.75 10.42
N GLY A 194 -12.05 -12.11 9.83
CA GLY A 194 -13.25 -11.27 9.74
C GLY A 194 -13.69 -10.65 11.06
N ALA A 195 -13.82 -11.45 12.13
CA ALA A 195 -14.23 -10.94 13.44
C ALA A 195 -13.26 -9.89 14.00
N PHE A 196 -11.95 -10.09 13.80
CA PHE A 196 -10.94 -9.13 14.25
C PHE A 196 -10.99 -7.86 13.38
N PHE A 197 -11.13 -7.99 12.05
CA PHE A 197 -11.27 -6.83 11.15
C PHE A 197 -12.47 -5.96 11.53
N HIS A 198 -13.64 -6.55 11.77
CA HIS A 198 -14.82 -5.80 12.20
C HIS A 198 -14.57 -5.05 13.51
N ASN A 199 -14.05 -5.74 14.53
CA ASN A 199 -13.72 -5.09 15.80
C ASN A 199 -12.67 -3.97 15.65
N LEU A 200 -11.68 -4.15 14.77
CA LEU A 200 -10.64 -3.16 14.50
C LEU A 200 -11.23 -1.91 13.84
N VAL A 201 -12.05 -2.11 12.79
CA VAL A 201 -12.69 -1.01 12.05
C VAL A 201 -13.65 -0.25 12.96
N ASP A 202 -14.53 -0.94 13.67
CA ASP A 202 -15.52 -0.33 14.58
C ASP A 202 -14.89 0.56 15.68
N LYS A 203 -13.73 0.14 16.21
CA LYS A 203 -13.18 0.80 17.39
C LYS A 203 -12.08 1.82 17.12
N TYR A 204 -11.33 1.63 16.04
CA TYR A 204 -10.07 2.35 15.87
C TYR A 204 -9.91 3.01 14.52
N VAL A 205 -10.44 2.42 13.42
CA VAL A 205 -10.13 2.87 12.07
C VAL A 205 -11.06 4.00 11.63
N ASP A 206 -10.46 5.08 11.15
CA ASP A 206 -11.19 6.25 10.63
C ASP A 206 -11.42 6.13 9.11
N ILE A 207 -10.46 5.54 8.36
CA ILE A 207 -10.49 5.45 6.89
C ILE A 207 -10.20 4.01 6.45
N VAL A 208 -11.11 3.43 5.68
CA VAL A 208 -10.97 2.08 5.12
C VAL A 208 -10.80 2.15 3.61
N PHE A 209 -9.76 1.49 3.10
CA PHE A 209 -9.57 1.22 1.68
C PHE A 209 -9.80 -0.27 1.41
N ALA A 210 -10.67 -0.57 0.45
CA ALA A 210 -10.94 -1.93 -0.02
C ALA A 210 -11.09 -1.95 -1.54
N ASN A 211 -10.84 -3.09 -2.16
CA ASN A 211 -11.30 -3.37 -3.51
C ASN A 211 -12.63 -4.16 -3.47
N GLU A 212 -13.16 -4.54 -4.64
CA GLU A 212 -14.43 -5.28 -4.76
C GLU A 212 -14.41 -6.61 -4.01
N SER A 213 -13.33 -7.38 -4.12
CA SER A 213 -13.23 -8.69 -3.47
C SER A 213 -13.04 -8.57 -1.95
N GLU A 214 -12.28 -7.60 -1.51
CA GLU A 214 -12.08 -7.30 -0.09
C GLU A 214 -13.35 -6.76 0.57
N SER A 215 -14.04 -5.81 -0.09
CA SER A 215 -15.31 -5.27 0.41
C SER A 215 -16.39 -6.35 0.50
N ARG A 216 -16.47 -7.24 -0.49
CA ARG A 216 -17.33 -8.43 -0.48
C ARG A 216 -16.97 -9.38 0.66
N ALA A 217 -15.68 -9.64 0.87
CA ALA A 217 -15.21 -10.50 1.96
C ALA A 217 -15.58 -9.94 3.32
N PHE A 218 -15.48 -8.61 3.50
CA PHE A 218 -15.81 -7.93 4.75
C PHE A 218 -17.31 -7.86 5.00
N THR A 219 -18.12 -7.45 4.02
CA THR A 219 -19.55 -7.16 4.19
C THR A 219 -20.46 -8.33 3.87
N LYS A 220 -19.97 -9.33 3.09
CA LYS A 220 -20.75 -10.41 2.46
C LYS A 220 -21.78 -9.93 1.40
N LEU A 221 -21.71 -8.65 1.01
CA LEU A 221 -22.53 -8.05 -0.05
C LEU A 221 -21.83 -8.15 -1.40
N GLN A 222 -22.58 -8.32 -2.48
CA GLN A 222 -22.03 -8.53 -3.82
C GLN A 222 -21.74 -7.21 -4.55
N GLU A 223 -22.64 -6.24 -4.37
CA GLU A 223 -22.57 -4.97 -5.08
C GLU A 223 -21.64 -4.01 -4.36
N PRO A 224 -20.63 -3.42 -5.06
CA PRO A 224 -19.64 -2.52 -4.47
C PRO A 224 -20.25 -1.32 -3.74
N MET A 225 -21.35 -0.78 -4.25
CA MET A 225 -22.05 0.35 -3.63
C MET A 225 -22.73 -0.05 -2.30
N GLU A 226 -23.36 -1.23 -2.25
CA GLU A 226 -23.96 -1.74 -1.02
C GLU A 226 -22.87 -2.05 0.03
N ALA A 227 -21.75 -2.61 -0.43
CA ALA A 227 -20.60 -2.86 0.43
C ALA A 227 -19.99 -1.56 0.97
N LEU A 228 -19.90 -0.51 0.16
CA LEU A 228 -19.46 0.82 0.60
C LEU A 228 -20.38 1.37 1.70
N GLU A 229 -21.70 1.31 1.49
CA GLU A 229 -22.68 1.76 2.47
C GLU A 229 -22.55 1.02 3.80
N GLU A 230 -22.32 -0.29 3.74
CA GLU A 230 -22.12 -1.11 4.94
C GLU A 230 -20.83 -0.72 5.66
N ILE A 231 -19.68 -0.66 4.95
CA ILE A 231 -18.40 -0.26 5.54
C ILE A 231 -18.49 1.14 6.17
N SER A 232 -19.19 2.07 5.52
CA SER A 232 -19.32 3.45 6.01
C SER A 232 -20.09 3.62 7.32
N LYS A 233 -20.80 2.58 7.78
CA LYS A 233 -21.44 2.56 9.11
C LYS A 233 -20.44 2.30 10.24
N HIS A 234 -19.28 1.74 9.89
CA HIS A 234 -18.28 1.27 10.84
C HIS A 234 -17.04 2.17 10.90
N CYS A 235 -16.87 3.10 9.94
CA CYS A 235 -15.75 4.02 9.88
C CYS A 235 -16.20 5.42 9.41
N ARG A 236 -15.32 6.41 9.55
CA ARG A 236 -15.60 7.78 9.13
C ARG A 236 -15.60 7.94 7.60
N ILE A 237 -14.68 7.28 6.91
CA ILE A 237 -14.54 7.33 5.46
C ILE A 237 -14.34 5.91 4.94
N ALA A 238 -15.19 5.50 4.01
CA ALA A 238 -15.06 4.25 3.27
C ALA A 238 -14.69 4.52 1.81
N VAL A 239 -13.75 3.73 1.28
CA VAL A 239 -13.34 3.74 -0.13
C VAL A 239 -13.43 2.32 -0.69
N VAL A 240 -14.20 2.13 -1.76
CA VAL A 240 -14.27 0.86 -2.49
C VAL A 240 -13.81 1.08 -3.93
N LYS A 241 -12.65 0.52 -4.25
CA LYS A 241 -12.01 0.57 -5.57
C LYS A 241 -12.63 -0.50 -6.47
N VAL A 242 -13.06 -0.11 -7.67
CA VAL A 242 -13.70 -1.01 -8.66
C VAL A 242 -12.82 -1.14 -9.93
N GLY A 243 -11.53 -1.19 -9.73
CA GLY A 243 -10.53 -1.39 -10.76
C GLY A 243 -10.57 -0.32 -11.86
N LYS A 244 -10.67 -0.76 -13.11
CA LYS A 244 -10.76 0.12 -14.29
C LYS A 244 -12.04 0.96 -14.36
N ASP A 245 -13.04 0.61 -13.58
CA ASP A 245 -14.34 1.28 -13.58
C ASP A 245 -14.38 2.42 -12.54
N GLY A 246 -13.29 2.66 -11.79
CA GLY A 246 -13.16 3.80 -10.88
C GLY A 246 -13.20 3.41 -9.40
N SER A 247 -13.83 4.25 -8.57
CA SER A 247 -14.00 4.00 -7.15
C SER A 247 -15.19 4.74 -6.54
N TRP A 248 -15.69 4.20 -5.44
CA TRP A 248 -16.70 4.83 -4.61
C TRP A 248 -16.07 5.34 -3.31
N VAL A 249 -16.44 6.55 -2.90
CA VAL A 249 -15.98 7.16 -1.65
C VAL A 249 -17.19 7.66 -0.87
N GLN A 250 -17.26 7.37 0.45
CA GLN A 250 -18.36 7.80 1.30
C GLN A 250 -17.89 8.25 2.68
N SER A 251 -18.48 9.34 3.18
CA SER A 251 -18.34 9.82 4.56
C SER A 251 -19.72 10.29 5.05
N GLY A 252 -20.30 9.57 6.00
CA GLY A 252 -21.67 9.80 6.43
C GLY A 252 -22.66 9.73 5.26
N ASN A 253 -23.37 10.83 4.99
CA ASN A 253 -24.32 10.93 3.88
C ASN A 253 -23.71 11.45 2.57
N GLU A 254 -22.46 11.92 2.60
CA GLU A 254 -21.73 12.39 1.44
C GLU A 254 -21.13 11.21 0.68
N ARG A 255 -21.50 11.02 -0.60
CA ARG A 255 -21.03 9.93 -1.45
C ARG A 255 -20.65 10.47 -2.82
N HIS A 256 -19.53 9.96 -3.34
CA HIS A 256 -19.06 10.27 -4.68
C HIS A 256 -18.64 8.99 -5.41
N PHE A 257 -18.99 8.94 -6.69
CA PHE A 257 -18.33 8.07 -7.65
C PHE A 257 -17.16 8.83 -8.26
N ILE A 258 -16.00 8.21 -8.27
CA ILE A 258 -14.77 8.77 -8.82
C ILE A 258 -14.48 8.03 -10.13
N GLU A 259 -14.57 8.75 -11.23
CA GLU A 259 -14.21 8.21 -12.54
C GLU A 259 -12.73 7.76 -12.56
N PRO A 260 -12.41 6.68 -13.28
CA PRO A 260 -11.03 6.26 -13.44
C PRO A 260 -10.25 7.31 -14.24
N TRP A 261 -9.05 7.67 -13.74
CA TRP A 261 -8.17 8.52 -14.55
C TRP A 261 -7.62 7.74 -15.74
N PRO A 262 -7.59 8.34 -16.96
CA PRO A 262 -7.14 7.64 -18.14
C PRO A 262 -5.73 7.09 -18.02
N ALA A 263 -5.53 5.81 -18.34
CA ALA A 263 -4.22 5.15 -18.29
C ALA A 263 -4.12 4.01 -19.33
N ALA A 264 -2.92 3.80 -19.85
CA ALA A 264 -2.58 2.62 -20.63
C ALA A 264 -2.04 1.53 -19.68
N THR A 265 -2.94 0.71 -19.13
CA THR A 265 -2.60 -0.29 -18.11
C THR A 265 -1.67 -1.36 -18.66
N ILE A 266 -0.50 -1.49 -18.01
CA ILE A 266 0.50 -2.54 -18.23
C ILE A 266 0.48 -3.52 -17.04
N ASP A 267 0.40 -2.98 -15.81
CA ASP A 267 0.52 -3.73 -14.57
C ASP A 267 -0.27 -3.05 -13.44
N ALA A 268 -1.16 -3.79 -12.78
CA ALA A 268 -1.99 -3.25 -11.71
C ALA A 268 -1.33 -3.28 -10.31
N THR A 269 -0.07 -3.75 -10.21
CA THR A 269 0.65 -3.83 -8.93
C THR A 269 0.83 -2.45 -8.33
N GLY A 270 0.47 -2.28 -7.06
CA GLY A 270 0.59 -1.03 -6.32
C GLY A 270 -0.46 0.04 -6.65
N ALA A 271 -1.44 -0.26 -7.52
CA ALA A 271 -2.52 0.68 -7.83
C ALA A 271 -3.33 1.07 -6.57
N GLY A 272 -3.65 0.09 -5.73
CA GLY A 272 -4.33 0.32 -4.45
C GLY A 272 -3.50 1.18 -3.50
N ASP A 273 -2.21 0.86 -3.37
CA ASP A 273 -1.28 1.56 -2.48
C ASP A 273 -1.12 3.03 -2.88
N THR A 274 -0.95 3.27 -4.18
CA THR A 274 -0.77 4.63 -4.72
C THR A 274 -2.08 5.41 -4.72
N TYR A 275 -3.23 4.75 -4.89
CA TYR A 275 -4.54 5.37 -4.67
C TYR A 275 -4.68 5.84 -3.22
N ALA A 276 -4.40 4.97 -2.24
CA ALA A 276 -4.45 5.31 -0.82
C ALA A 276 -3.51 6.48 -0.48
N ALA A 277 -2.30 6.47 -1.05
CA ALA A 277 -1.34 7.56 -0.87
C ALA A 277 -1.87 8.91 -1.35
N GLY A 278 -2.43 8.96 -2.57
CA GLY A 278 -3.00 10.18 -3.14
C GLY A 278 -4.19 10.68 -2.34
N PHE A 279 -5.07 9.77 -1.94
CA PHE A 279 -6.23 10.08 -1.12
C PHE A 279 -5.81 10.68 0.23
N LEU A 280 -4.91 10.03 0.96
CA LEU A 280 -4.43 10.46 2.28
C LEU A 280 -3.68 11.80 2.19
N PHE A 281 -2.85 11.98 1.15
CA PHE A 281 -2.20 13.26 0.88
C PHE A 281 -3.23 14.40 0.70
N ALA A 282 -4.21 14.23 -0.17
CA ALA A 282 -5.25 15.23 -0.40
C ALA A 282 -6.11 15.50 0.84
N HIS A 283 -6.49 14.45 1.56
CA HIS A 283 -7.22 14.56 2.82
C HIS A 283 -6.41 15.32 3.89
N SER A 284 -5.08 15.15 3.91
CA SER A 284 -4.18 15.89 4.80
C SER A 284 -4.15 17.39 4.55
N LEU A 285 -4.45 17.81 3.31
CA LEU A 285 -4.58 19.20 2.89
C LEU A 285 -5.98 19.76 3.13
N GLY A 286 -6.93 18.96 3.63
CA GLY A 286 -8.31 19.36 3.84
C GLY A 286 -9.13 19.47 2.56
N MET A 287 -8.73 18.78 1.49
CA MET A 287 -9.47 18.77 0.23
C MET A 287 -10.86 18.11 0.39
N PRO A 288 -11.86 18.50 -0.41
CA PRO A 288 -13.16 17.84 -0.47
C PRO A 288 -13.01 16.34 -0.74
N LEU A 289 -13.94 15.53 -0.24
CA LEU A 289 -13.90 14.06 -0.33
C LEU A 289 -13.75 13.56 -1.78
N ARG A 290 -14.49 14.18 -2.72
CA ARG A 290 -14.40 13.91 -4.16
C ARG A 290 -12.98 14.13 -4.68
N VAL A 291 -12.35 15.26 -4.33
CA VAL A 291 -10.98 15.60 -4.77
C VAL A 291 -9.94 14.64 -4.20
N CYS A 292 -10.15 14.14 -2.97
CA CYS A 292 -9.29 13.10 -2.40
C CYS A 292 -9.31 11.84 -3.27
N GLY A 293 -10.48 11.41 -3.71
CA GLY A 293 -10.62 10.25 -4.61
C GLY A 293 -10.01 10.49 -5.99
N GLU A 294 -10.22 11.68 -6.59
CA GLU A 294 -9.66 12.05 -7.89
C GLU A 294 -8.11 12.05 -7.85
N ILE A 295 -7.50 12.60 -6.80
CA ILE A 295 -6.04 12.57 -6.63
C ILE A 295 -5.53 11.12 -6.45
N GLY A 296 -6.26 10.29 -5.69
CA GLY A 296 -5.99 8.86 -5.62
C GLY A 296 -6.00 8.18 -6.99
N SER A 297 -7.05 8.47 -7.80
CA SER A 297 -7.20 7.93 -9.16
C SER A 297 -6.08 8.37 -10.10
N ILE A 298 -5.65 9.64 -10.05
CA ILE A 298 -4.52 10.17 -10.84
C ILE A 298 -3.24 9.36 -10.57
N ILE A 299 -2.90 9.15 -9.31
CA ILE A 299 -1.63 8.46 -8.98
C ILE A 299 -1.72 6.98 -9.32
N ALA A 300 -2.85 6.34 -9.04
CA ALA A 300 -3.10 4.95 -9.44
C ALA A 300 -2.97 4.76 -10.97
N ALA A 301 -3.46 5.73 -11.76
CA ALA A 301 -3.30 5.71 -13.21
C ALA A 301 -1.83 5.74 -13.67
N LYS A 302 -0.96 6.48 -12.97
CA LYS A 302 0.48 6.53 -13.33
C LYS A 302 1.23 5.25 -12.97
N VAL A 303 0.86 4.57 -11.88
CA VAL A 303 1.55 3.33 -11.51
C VAL A 303 1.15 2.18 -12.42
N VAL A 304 -0.10 2.10 -12.87
CA VAL A 304 -0.51 1.00 -13.76
C VAL A 304 0.11 1.06 -15.17
N GLU A 305 0.75 2.17 -15.53
CA GLU A 305 1.48 2.34 -16.79
C GLU A 305 2.94 1.87 -16.74
N VAL A 306 3.41 1.33 -15.62
CA VAL A 306 4.77 0.81 -15.46
C VAL A 306 4.74 -0.63 -14.95
N VAL A 307 5.84 -1.35 -15.11
CA VAL A 307 6.00 -2.69 -14.52
C VAL A 307 6.50 -2.53 -13.07
N GLY A 308 5.75 -3.09 -12.11
CA GLY A 308 6.00 -2.94 -10.67
C GLY A 308 5.49 -1.60 -10.13
N THR A 309 5.94 -1.21 -8.94
CA THR A 309 5.40 -0.08 -8.20
C THR A 309 6.17 1.23 -8.39
N LYS A 310 7.26 1.20 -9.15
CA LYS A 310 8.17 2.35 -9.28
C LYS A 310 7.80 3.22 -10.48
N ILE A 311 7.04 4.27 -10.24
CA ILE A 311 6.69 5.30 -11.23
C ILE A 311 7.95 6.08 -11.65
N ASP A 312 8.15 6.30 -12.94
CA ASP A 312 9.28 7.05 -13.48
C ASP A 312 9.12 8.58 -13.33
N ILE A 313 10.23 9.31 -13.53
CA ILE A 313 10.26 10.76 -13.35
C ILE A 313 9.28 11.51 -14.28
N PRO A 314 9.13 11.18 -15.57
CA PRO A 314 8.15 11.83 -16.43
C PRO A 314 6.72 11.69 -15.92
N ARG A 315 6.32 10.50 -15.49
CA ARG A 315 4.97 10.26 -14.94
C ARG A 315 4.76 10.96 -13.60
N TRP A 316 5.78 11.00 -12.73
CA TRP A 316 5.72 11.79 -11.50
C TRP A 316 5.53 13.28 -11.75
N ARG A 317 6.20 13.84 -12.78
CA ARG A 317 6.02 15.24 -13.16
C ARG A 317 4.59 15.51 -13.65
N ALA A 318 4.06 14.64 -14.51
CA ALA A 318 2.69 14.74 -14.98
C ALA A 318 1.68 14.67 -13.83
N ALA A 319 1.80 13.67 -12.95
CA ALA A 319 0.95 13.53 -11.77
C ALA A 319 0.97 14.78 -10.89
N LYS A 320 2.17 15.31 -10.58
CA LYS A 320 2.31 16.51 -9.74
C LYS A 320 1.66 17.74 -10.38
N GLN A 321 1.73 17.88 -11.70
CA GLN A 321 1.06 18.97 -12.41
C GLN A 321 -0.45 18.83 -12.34
N GLU A 322 -1.00 17.67 -12.71
CA GLU A 322 -2.45 17.37 -12.70
C GLU A 322 -3.05 17.58 -11.29
N ILE A 323 -2.36 17.08 -10.25
CA ILE A 323 -2.77 17.23 -8.86
C ILE A 323 -2.73 18.69 -8.42
N ARG A 324 -1.69 19.44 -8.79
CA ARG A 324 -1.57 20.86 -8.46
C ARG A 324 -2.72 21.67 -9.05
N GLU A 325 -3.06 21.44 -10.31
CA GLU A 325 -4.18 22.07 -10.98
C GLU A 325 -5.51 21.77 -10.26
N LEU A 326 -5.72 20.51 -9.89
CA LEU A 326 -6.93 20.09 -9.16
C LEU A 326 -7.01 20.72 -7.76
N ILE A 327 -5.89 20.79 -7.03
CA ILE A 327 -5.85 21.47 -5.73
C ILE A 327 -6.17 22.94 -5.86
N ILE A 328 -5.57 23.66 -6.82
CA ILE A 328 -5.82 25.10 -7.04
C ILE A 328 -7.31 25.35 -7.35
N GLN A 329 -7.92 24.54 -8.22
CA GLN A 329 -9.33 24.67 -8.59
C GLN A 329 -10.30 24.45 -7.41
N ASN A 330 -9.90 23.67 -6.41
CA ASN A 330 -10.74 23.30 -5.27
C ASN A 330 -10.30 23.93 -3.93
N SER A 331 -9.22 24.71 -3.93
CA SER A 331 -8.80 25.47 -2.75
C SER A 331 -9.70 26.71 -2.60
N SER A 332 -10.32 26.87 -1.41
CA SER A 332 -11.17 28.01 -1.06
C SER A 332 -10.41 29.32 -0.83
N VAL A 333 -9.17 29.42 -1.25
CA VAL A 333 -8.37 30.64 -1.17
C VAL A 333 -8.74 31.49 -2.38
N PRO A 334 -9.34 32.69 -2.21
CA PRO A 334 -9.55 33.61 -3.32
C PRO A 334 -8.19 33.93 -3.96
N ASP A 335 -8.11 33.89 -5.27
CA ASP A 335 -6.94 34.36 -6.01
C ASP A 335 -6.64 35.79 -5.58
N PRO A 336 -5.49 36.10 -4.95
CA PRO A 336 -5.17 37.46 -4.53
C PRO A 336 -5.00 38.43 -5.72
N THR A 337 -5.09 37.93 -6.96
CA THR A 337 -5.04 38.75 -8.19
C THR A 337 -6.42 39.06 -8.78
N SER A 338 -7.52 38.59 -8.16
CA SER A 338 -8.90 38.88 -8.62
C SER A 338 -9.58 40.05 -7.92
N ALA A 339 -8.83 40.88 -7.20
CA ALA A 339 -9.33 42.18 -6.69
C ALA A 339 -8.88 43.29 -7.65
N ASP A 340 -9.76 43.67 -8.58
CA ASP A 340 -9.78 44.98 -9.24
C ASP A 340 -10.40 46.04 -8.31
#